data_74afd43b1f4ee892c68789c19da43b48
#
_entry.id   74afd43b1f4ee892c68789c19da43b48
#
_cell.length_a   1.000
_cell.length_b   1.000
_cell.length_c   1.000
_cell.angle_alpha   90.00
_cell.angle_beta   90.00
_cell.angle_gamma   90.00
#
_symmetry.space_group_name_H-M   'P 1'
#
loop_
_entity.id
_entity.type
_entity.pdbx_description
1 polymer ?
#
loop_
_entity_poly.entity_id
_entity_poly.type
_entity_poly.pdbx_seq_one_letter_code
_entity_poly.pdbx_strand_id
1 'polypeptide(L)'
;VKKFIRELYFGTHPYSRAFRFTLLAVDTVTLVYFIAVTALPPSDIYRTIDIGIGVYIALDLLARFIASSTTRSYFREISTWTDLAVLASLLVPAAAEDYLFLRILRIFRLLRSYHMLRDLRELYPFFRRHEEVINSIFNLLVFVFVISALVFVLQHRTNEGI
;
A
#
# COMPACT_ATOMS: atom_id res chain seq x y z
N VAL A 1 -6.16 19.19 17.98
CA VAL A 1 -6.22 18.24 16.86
C VAL A 1 -4.86 17.55 16.67
N LYS A 2 -3.76 18.27 16.43
CA LYS A 2 -2.42 17.69 16.17
C LYS A 2 -1.93 16.77 17.31
N LYS A 3 -2.08 17.18 18.57
CA LYS A 3 -1.69 16.38 19.75
C LYS A 3 -2.51 15.08 19.82
N PHE A 4 -3.80 15.14 19.58
CA PHE A 4 -4.69 13.98 19.60
C PHE A 4 -4.36 12.97 18.50
N ILE A 5 -4.16 13.42 17.26
CA ILE A 5 -3.78 12.56 16.14
C ILE A 5 -2.42 11.91 16.42
N ARG A 6 -1.46 12.68 16.93
CA ARG A 6 -0.14 12.14 17.30
C ARG A 6 -0.23 11.07 18.39
N GLU A 7 -1.09 11.25 19.38
CA GLU A 7 -1.32 10.28 20.44
C GLU A 7 -1.99 9.00 19.91
N LEU A 8 -2.90 9.14 18.95
CA LEU A 8 -3.58 8.01 18.29
C LEU A 8 -2.58 7.12 17.53
N TYR A 9 -1.68 7.72 16.76
CA TYR A 9 -0.69 6.98 15.94
C TYR A 9 0.54 6.52 16.72
N PHE A 10 1.03 7.33 17.67
CA PHE A 10 2.30 7.10 18.36
C PHE A 10 2.15 6.93 19.88
N GLY A 11 0.94 7.00 20.41
CA GLY A 11 0.67 6.87 21.84
C GLY A 11 0.76 5.43 22.35
N THR A 12 0.89 5.30 23.68
CA THR A 12 0.97 4.00 24.38
C THR A 12 -0.34 3.58 25.03
N HIS A 13 -1.37 4.41 24.94
CA HIS A 13 -2.69 4.14 25.52
C HIS A 13 -3.39 2.93 24.89
N PRO A 14 -4.27 2.22 25.61
CA PRO A 14 -5.01 1.06 25.08
C PRO A 14 -5.81 1.39 23.81
N TYR A 15 -6.45 2.56 23.73
CA TYR A 15 -7.19 2.97 22.52
C TYR A 15 -6.29 3.31 21.34
N SER A 16 -5.07 3.82 21.55
CA SER A 16 -4.09 4.01 20.49
C SER A 16 -3.65 2.65 19.91
N ARG A 17 -3.52 1.64 20.76
CA ARG A 17 -3.24 0.27 20.33
C ARG A 17 -4.40 -0.32 19.54
N ALA A 18 -5.62 -0.19 20.05
CA ALA A 18 -6.82 -0.66 19.33
C ALA A 18 -6.97 0.03 17.97
N PHE A 19 -6.73 1.34 17.89
CA PHE A 19 -6.76 2.09 16.65
C PHE A 19 -5.73 1.56 15.63
N ARG A 20 -4.48 1.33 16.05
CA ARG A 20 -3.44 0.77 15.18
C ARG A 20 -3.77 -0.65 14.71
N PHE A 21 -4.40 -1.47 15.55
CA PHE A 21 -4.91 -2.78 15.14
C PHE A 21 -6.01 -2.67 14.09
N THR A 22 -6.91 -1.70 14.24
CA THR A 22 -7.97 -1.45 13.24
C THR A 22 -7.35 -1.02 11.91
N LEU A 23 -6.39 -0.10 11.92
CA LEU A 23 -5.66 0.30 10.69
C LEU A 23 -4.99 -0.90 10.05
N LEU A 24 -4.27 -1.71 10.82
CA LEU A 24 -3.61 -2.92 10.32
C LEU A 24 -4.62 -3.91 9.70
N ALA A 25 -5.79 -4.10 10.33
CA ALA A 25 -6.83 -4.96 9.78
C ALA A 25 -7.37 -4.41 8.45
N VAL A 26 -7.64 -3.11 8.37
CA VAL A 26 -8.09 -2.45 7.12
C VAL A 26 -7.02 -2.56 6.04
N ASP A 27 -5.75 -2.38 6.36
CA ASP A 27 -4.65 -2.50 5.41
C ASP A 27 -4.48 -3.93 4.90
N THR A 28 -4.65 -4.91 5.79
CA THR A 28 -4.64 -6.34 5.41
C THR A 28 -5.79 -6.67 4.45
N VAL A 29 -7.01 -6.23 4.76
CA VAL A 29 -8.18 -6.43 3.89
C VAL A 29 -7.97 -5.74 2.54
N THR A 30 -7.43 -4.53 2.53
CA THR A 30 -7.13 -3.78 1.31
C THR A 30 -6.09 -4.50 0.45
N LEU A 31 -5.05 -5.06 1.06
CA LEU A 31 -4.02 -5.82 0.36
C LEU A 31 -4.61 -7.09 -0.27
N VAL A 32 -5.40 -7.85 0.48
CA VAL A 32 -6.09 -9.05 -0.03
C VAL A 32 -7.02 -8.69 -1.18
N TYR A 33 -7.76 -7.59 -1.05
CA TYR A 33 -8.61 -7.07 -2.14
C TYR A 33 -7.79 -6.76 -3.39
N PHE A 34 -6.65 -6.07 -3.29
CA PHE A 34 -5.82 -5.75 -4.44
C PHE A 34 -5.28 -7.01 -5.14
N ILE A 35 -4.87 -8.02 -4.36
CA ILE A 35 -4.42 -9.30 -4.92
C ILE A 35 -5.58 -9.97 -5.67
N ALA A 36 -6.76 -10.05 -5.08
CA ALA A 36 -7.92 -10.68 -5.68
C ALA A 36 -8.36 -9.97 -6.98
N VAL A 37 -8.44 -8.64 -6.97
CA VAL A 37 -8.87 -7.85 -8.14
C VAL A 37 -7.85 -7.89 -9.27
N THR A 38 -6.57 -8.13 -8.98
CA THR A 38 -5.54 -8.28 -10.03
C THR A 38 -5.83 -9.49 -10.96
N ALA A 39 -6.47 -10.54 -10.43
CA ALA A 39 -6.85 -11.73 -11.18
C ALA A 39 -8.21 -11.62 -11.89
N LEU A 40 -8.97 -10.55 -11.64
CA LEU A 40 -10.35 -10.38 -12.14
C LEU A 40 -10.41 -9.41 -13.34
N PRO A 41 -11.40 -9.56 -14.23
CA PRO A 41 -11.61 -8.60 -15.31
C PRO A 41 -12.02 -7.23 -14.74
N PRO A 42 -11.69 -6.13 -15.45
CA PRO A 42 -12.06 -4.79 -15.02
C PRO A 42 -13.59 -4.63 -14.94
N SER A 43 -14.07 -3.97 -13.88
CA SER A 43 -15.49 -3.69 -13.65
C SER A 43 -15.64 -2.32 -12.99
N ASP A 44 -16.75 -1.63 -13.27
CA ASP A 44 -17.06 -0.32 -12.69
C ASP A 44 -17.20 -0.39 -11.16
N ILE A 45 -17.64 -1.53 -10.64
CA ILE A 45 -17.73 -1.78 -9.20
C ILE A 45 -16.34 -1.69 -8.56
N TYR A 46 -15.34 -2.35 -9.16
CA TYR A 46 -13.97 -2.31 -8.66
C TYR A 46 -13.40 -0.90 -8.72
N ARG A 47 -13.71 -0.15 -9.77
CA ARG A 47 -13.30 1.25 -9.89
C ARG A 47 -13.86 2.12 -8.75
N THR A 48 -15.12 1.92 -8.39
CA THR A 48 -15.75 2.66 -7.28
C THR A 48 -15.09 2.31 -5.93
N ILE A 49 -14.82 1.03 -5.70
CA ILE A 49 -14.12 0.56 -4.49
C ILE A 49 -12.69 1.12 -4.46
N ASP A 50 -11.99 1.10 -5.58
CA ASP A 50 -10.62 1.64 -5.72
C ASP A 50 -10.55 3.12 -5.35
N ILE A 51 -11.54 3.93 -5.77
CA ILE A 51 -11.64 5.34 -5.39
C ILE A 51 -11.85 5.48 -3.88
N GLY A 52 -12.74 4.67 -3.29
CA GLY A 52 -12.97 4.67 -1.85
C GLY A 52 -11.70 4.34 -1.05
N ILE A 53 -10.96 3.33 -1.49
CA ILE A 53 -9.67 2.97 -0.91
C ILE A 53 -8.66 4.10 -1.10
N GLY A 54 -8.62 4.73 -2.26
CA GLY A 54 -7.75 5.88 -2.54
C GLY A 54 -8.01 7.05 -1.59
N VAL A 55 -9.27 7.38 -1.35
CA VAL A 55 -9.66 8.41 -0.36
C VAL A 55 -9.20 8.03 1.05
N TYR A 56 -9.41 6.76 1.45
CA TYR A 56 -8.93 6.26 2.75
C TYR A 56 -7.41 6.42 2.89
N ILE A 57 -6.62 6.00 1.89
CA ILE A 57 -5.16 6.12 1.90
C ILE A 57 -4.73 7.59 1.96
N ALA A 58 -5.39 8.47 1.20
CA ALA A 58 -5.09 9.90 1.21
C ALA A 58 -5.33 10.52 2.59
N LEU A 59 -6.44 10.17 3.25
CA LEU A 59 -6.75 10.64 4.59
C LEU A 59 -5.75 10.12 5.64
N ASP A 60 -5.34 8.86 5.54
CA ASP A 60 -4.34 8.26 6.42
C ASP A 60 -2.97 8.93 6.24
N LEU A 61 -2.53 9.16 4.99
CA LEU A 61 -1.31 9.93 4.70
C LEU A 61 -1.35 11.35 5.27
N LEU A 62 -2.47 12.05 5.10
CA LEU A 62 -2.67 13.39 5.65
C LEU A 62 -2.62 13.37 7.19
N ALA A 63 -3.28 12.42 7.82
CA ALA A 63 -3.28 12.28 9.27
C ALA A 63 -1.87 12.05 9.82
N ARG A 64 -1.08 11.19 9.18
CA ARG A 64 0.33 10.95 9.55
C ARG A 64 1.21 12.17 9.29
N PHE A 65 1.00 12.86 8.19
CA PHE A 65 1.72 14.10 7.90
C PHE A 65 1.48 15.14 9.00
N ILE A 66 0.23 15.32 9.42
CA ILE A 66 -0.14 16.23 10.52
C ILE A 66 0.46 15.77 11.87
N ALA A 67 0.49 14.46 12.13
CA ALA A 67 1.02 13.86 13.35
C ALA A 67 2.56 13.96 13.42
N SER A 68 3.23 14.00 12.26
CA SER A 68 4.69 14.05 12.17
C SER A 68 5.26 15.28 12.85
N SER A 69 6.41 15.10 13.49
CA SER A 69 7.15 16.20 14.14
C SER A 69 7.88 17.09 13.14
N THR A 70 8.35 16.52 12.03
CA THR A 70 9.14 17.22 11.03
C THR A 70 8.83 16.69 9.64
N THR A 71 8.53 17.57 8.70
CA THR A 71 8.25 17.24 7.28
C THR A 71 9.37 16.40 6.66
N ARG A 72 10.63 16.73 6.97
CA ARG A 72 11.79 16.00 6.45
C ARG A 72 11.84 14.53 6.91
N SER A 73 11.46 14.25 8.17
CA SER A 73 11.39 12.89 8.70
C SER A 73 10.31 12.08 8.00
N TYR A 74 9.16 12.68 7.75
CA TYR A 74 8.03 12.04 7.07
C TYR A 74 8.39 11.56 5.65
N PHE A 75 9.00 12.42 4.84
CA PHE A 75 9.43 12.08 3.48
C PHE A 75 10.66 11.16 3.40
N ARG A 76 11.35 10.94 4.52
CA ARG A 76 12.47 9.99 4.59
C ARG A 76 12.00 8.55 4.80
N GLU A 77 10.76 8.33 5.18
CA GLU A 77 10.20 6.99 5.36
C GLU A 77 9.82 6.37 4.02
N ILE A 78 10.32 5.17 3.73
CA ILE A 78 9.97 4.39 2.53
C ILE A 78 8.46 4.15 2.46
N SER A 79 7.82 3.93 3.60
CA SER A 79 6.36 3.74 3.70
C SER A 79 5.57 4.91 3.10
N THR A 80 6.01 6.15 3.28
CA THR A 80 5.36 7.33 2.68
C THR A 80 5.40 7.28 1.15
N TRP A 81 6.53 6.90 0.59
CA TRP A 81 6.69 6.79 -0.87
C TRP A 81 5.88 5.63 -1.45
N THR A 82 5.82 4.50 -0.76
CA THR A 82 4.99 3.37 -1.19
C THR A 82 3.50 3.72 -1.17
N ASP A 83 3.01 4.41 -0.14
CA ASP A 83 1.63 4.87 -0.06
C ASP A 83 1.30 5.92 -1.14
N LEU A 84 2.25 6.82 -1.44
CA LEU A 84 2.12 7.80 -2.53
C LEU A 84 2.04 7.10 -3.90
N ALA A 85 2.87 6.09 -4.13
CA ALA A 85 2.85 5.30 -5.35
C ALA A 85 1.53 4.54 -5.51
N VAL A 86 1.01 3.95 -4.41
CA VAL A 86 -0.31 3.31 -4.38
C VAL A 86 -1.41 4.31 -4.68
N LEU A 87 -1.40 5.47 -4.04
CA LEU A 87 -2.38 6.53 -4.27
C LEU A 87 -2.37 7.01 -5.72
N ALA A 88 -1.18 7.27 -6.28
CA ALA A 88 -1.03 7.61 -7.68
C ALA A 88 -1.61 6.51 -8.60
N SER A 89 -1.34 5.24 -8.29
CA SER A 89 -1.86 4.10 -9.06
C SER A 89 -3.38 3.94 -9.00
N LEU A 90 -4.03 4.50 -7.98
CA LEU A 90 -5.50 4.51 -7.84
C LEU A 90 -6.15 5.69 -8.56
N LEU A 91 -5.46 6.84 -8.61
CA LEU A 91 -5.98 8.07 -9.22
C LEU A 91 -5.73 8.15 -10.72
N VAL A 92 -4.57 7.68 -11.19
CA VAL A 92 -4.20 7.74 -12.62
C VAL A 92 -5.16 6.95 -13.53
N PRO A 93 -5.73 5.79 -13.16
CA PRO A 93 -6.72 5.09 -13.98
C PRO A 93 -7.97 5.90 -14.29
N ALA A 94 -8.27 6.91 -13.49
CA ALA A 94 -9.37 7.83 -13.78
C ALA A 94 -9.07 8.76 -14.98
N ALA A 95 -7.79 8.89 -15.37
CA ALA A 95 -7.30 9.80 -16.39
C ALA A 95 -6.66 9.12 -17.62
N ALA A 96 -6.43 7.79 -17.58
CA ALA A 96 -5.72 7.05 -18.63
C ALA A 96 -6.63 6.02 -19.32
N GLU A 97 -6.63 6.00 -20.66
CA GLU A 97 -7.42 5.07 -21.48
C GLU A 97 -6.67 3.77 -21.82
N ASP A 98 -5.37 3.69 -21.51
CA ASP A 98 -4.53 2.54 -21.89
C ASP A 98 -4.62 1.41 -20.87
N TYR A 99 -5.23 0.29 -21.27
CA TYR A 99 -5.44 -0.90 -20.43
C TYR A 99 -4.14 -1.57 -19.96
N LEU A 100 -3.07 -1.52 -20.74
CA LEU A 100 -1.77 -2.10 -20.35
C LEU A 100 -1.11 -1.30 -19.24
N PHE A 101 -1.15 0.02 -19.36
CA PHE A 101 -0.64 0.92 -18.34
C PHE A 101 -1.41 0.76 -17.02
N LEU A 102 -2.73 0.60 -17.07
CA LEU A 102 -3.58 0.35 -15.91
C LEU A 102 -3.21 -0.97 -15.20
N ARG A 103 -2.82 -1.99 -15.95
CA ARG A 103 -2.38 -3.27 -15.39
C ARG A 103 -1.06 -3.13 -14.62
N ILE A 104 -0.10 -2.39 -15.17
CA ILE A 104 1.17 -2.09 -14.49
C ILE A 104 0.91 -1.32 -13.19
N LEU A 105 0.05 -0.32 -13.24
CA LEU A 105 -0.29 0.49 -12.05
C LEU A 105 -0.92 -0.35 -10.92
N ARG A 106 -1.71 -1.39 -11.26
CA ARG A 106 -2.26 -2.29 -10.23
C ARG A 106 -1.17 -3.00 -9.42
N ILE A 107 -0.01 -3.29 -10.03
CA ILE A 107 1.12 -3.92 -9.36
C ILE A 107 1.68 -3.03 -8.26
N PHE A 108 1.74 -1.71 -8.50
CA PHE A 108 2.20 -0.76 -7.48
C PHE A 108 1.34 -0.76 -6.20
N ARG A 109 0.08 -1.19 -6.29
CA ARG A 109 -0.80 -1.32 -5.12
C ARG A 109 -0.29 -2.33 -4.10
N LEU A 110 0.47 -3.33 -4.55
CA LEU A 110 1.09 -4.33 -3.67
C LEU A 110 2.22 -3.76 -2.81
N LEU A 111 2.79 -2.60 -3.19
CA LEU A 111 3.75 -1.89 -2.36
C LEU A 111 3.18 -1.48 -1.00
N ARG A 112 1.84 -1.45 -0.86
CA ARG A 112 1.19 -1.23 0.44
C ARG A 112 1.55 -2.31 1.47
N SER A 113 1.99 -3.48 1.03
CA SER A 113 2.49 -4.53 1.93
C SER A 113 3.67 -4.06 2.80
N TYR A 114 4.51 -3.15 2.31
CA TYR A 114 5.59 -2.54 3.10
C TYR A 114 5.06 -1.72 4.28
N HIS A 115 3.94 -1.04 4.06
CA HIS A 115 3.27 -0.29 5.11
C HIS A 115 2.76 -1.21 6.22
N MET A 116 2.05 -2.27 5.84
CA MET A 116 1.54 -3.29 6.75
C MET A 116 2.67 -3.93 7.56
N LEU A 117 3.83 -4.24 6.94
CA LEU A 117 4.99 -4.78 7.63
C LEU A 117 5.54 -3.86 8.71
N ARG A 118 5.57 -2.55 8.45
CA ARG A 118 6.00 -1.56 9.44
C ARG A 118 5.09 -1.61 10.65
N ASP A 119 3.78 -1.59 10.44
CA ASP A 119 2.80 -1.57 11.52
C ASP A 119 2.82 -2.88 12.32
N LEU A 120 3.00 -4.04 11.66
CA LEU A 120 3.22 -5.33 12.32
C LEU A 120 4.46 -5.33 13.22
N ARG A 121 5.55 -4.70 12.76
CA ARG A 121 6.80 -4.58 13.51
C ARG A 121 6.64 -3.75 14.78
N GLU A 122 5.84 -2.68 14.70
CA GLU A 122 5.56 -1.83 15.86
C GLU A 122 4.63 -2.50 16.88
N LEU A 123 3.69 -3.33 16.41
CA LEU A 123 2.67 -3.97 17.25
C LEU A 123 3.14 -5.28 17.91
N TYR A 124 3.97 -6.05 17.21
CA TYR A 124 4.37 -7.38 17.66
C TYR A 124 5.88 -7.52 17.85
N PRO A 125 6.35 -7.85 19.10
CA PRO A 125 7.76 -8.07 19.38
C PRO A 125 8.38 -9.23 18.57
N PHE A 126 7.57 -10.23 18.19
CA PHE A 126 8.00 -11.35 17.36
C PHE A 126 8.52 -10.89 15.99
N PHE A 127 7.80 -9.98 15.33
CA PHE A 127 8.20 -9.42 14.03
C PHE A 127 9.47 -8.58 14.15
N ARG A 128 9.64 -7.87 15.24
CA ARG A 128 10.85 -7.10 15.53
C ARG A 128 12.06 -8.00 15.75
N ARG A 129 11.88 -9.18 16.34
CA ARG A 129 12.97 -10.13 16.60
C ARG A 129 13.45 -10.85 15.33
N HIS A 130 12.56 -11.04 14.35
CA HIS A 130 12.84 -11.73 13.07
C HIS A 130 12.80 -10.79 11.89
N GLU A 131 13.09 -9.51 12.11
CA GLU A 131 12.95 -8.43 11.15
C GLU A 131 13.70 -8.69 9.83
N GLU A 132 14.95 -9.16 9.91
CA GLU A 132 15.79 -9.40 8.75
C GLU A 132 15.22 -10.51 7.86
N VAL A 133 14.77 -11.61 8.48
CA VAL A 133 14.19 -12.75 7.74
C VAL A 133 12.86 -12.35 7.09
N ILE A 134 12.00 -11.68 7.84
CA ILE A 134 10.69 -11.27 7.34
C ILE A 134 10.84 -10.25 6.20
N ASN A 135 11.72 -9.26 6.34
CA ASN A 135 12.02 -8.29 5.29
C ASN A 135 12.59 -8.98 4.03
N SER A 136 13.47 -9.96 4.20
CA SER A 136 14.06 -10.69 3.08
C SER A 136 13.01 -11.50 2.32
N ILE A 137 12.11 -12.18 3.03
CA ILE A 137 10.99 -12.92 2.42
C ILE A 137 10.06 -11.96 1.67
N PHE A 138 9.69 -10.84 2.28
CA PHE A 138 8.82 -9.85 1.64
C PHE A 138 9.48 -9.19 0.42
N ASN A 139 10.73 -8.80 0.52
CA ASN A 139 11.47 -8.26 -0.62
C ASN A 139 11.53 -9.26 -1.76
N LEU A 140 11.77 -10.54 -1.46
CA LEU A 140 11.77 -11.60 -2.46
C LEU A 140 10.39 -11.75 -3.12
N LEU A 141 9.32 -11.81 -2.33
CA LEU A 141 7.94 -11.92 -2.85
C LEU A 141 7.58 -10.74 -3.75
N VAL A 142 7.84 -9.51 -3.29
CA VAL A 142 7.58 -8.30 -4.07
C VAL A 142 8.43 -8.29 -5.35
N PHE A 143 9.72 -8.66 -5.26
CA PHE A 143 10.62 -8.73 -6.41
C PHE A 143 10.12 -9.75 -7.44
N VAL A 144 9.82 -10.99 -7.02
CA VAL A 144 9.30 -12.04 -7.91
C VAL A 144 8.00 -11.60 -8.56
N PHE A 145 7.10 -10.98 -7.79
CA PHE A 145 5.83 -10.50 -8.32
C PHE A 145 6.01 -9.38 -9.35
N VAL A 146 6.85 -8.39 -9.05
CA VAL A 146 7.15 -7.26 -9.97
C VAL A 146 7.78 -7.77 -11.25
N ILE A 147 8.79 -8.66 -11.16
CA ILE A 147 9.44 -9.24 -12.34
C ILE A 147 8.45 -10.07 -13.17
N SER A 148 7.64 -10.92 -12.51
CA SER A 148 6.64 -11.75 -13.21
C SER A 148 5.62 -10.89 -13.95
N ALA A 149 5.17 -9.81 -13.34
CA ALA A 149 4.22 -8.89 -13.94
C ALA A 149 4.87 -8.11 -15.11
N LEU A 150 6.13 -7.71 -14.97
CA LEU A 150 6.88 -7.00 -16.01
C LEU A 150 7.12 -7.89 -17.22
N VAL A 151 7.52 -9.15 -16.99
CA VAL A 151 7.68 -10.17 -18.04
C VAL A 151 6.36 -10.41 -18.75
N PHE A 152 5.26 -10.55 -18.01
CA PHE A 152 3.92 -10.76 -18.60
C PHE A 152 3.52 -9.59 -19.51
N VAL A 153 3.74 -8.34 -19.08
CA VAL A 153 3.42 -7.14 -19.88
C VAL A 153 4.29 -7.07 -21.14
N LEU A 154 5.60 -7.33 -21.02
CA LEU A 154 6.52 -7.31 -22.16
C LEU A 154 6.19 -8.40 -23.17
N GLN A 155 5.88 -9.61 -22.70
CA GLN A 155 5.54 -10.75 -23.55
C GLN A 155 4.21 -10.54 -24.30
N HIS A 156 3.24 -9.92 -23.65
CA HIS A 156 1.96 -9.59 -24.30
C HIS A 156 2.11 -8.55 -25.43
N ARG A 157 2.99 -7.57 -25.23
CA ARG A 157 3.32 -6.56 -26.24
C ARG A 157 4.04 -7.15 -27.47
N THR A 158 4.86 -8.18 -27.25
CA THR A 158 5.64 -8.80 -28.34
C THR A 158 4.75 -9.74 -29.20
N ASN A 159 3.72 -10.33 -28.61
CA ASN A 159 2.81 -11.26 -29.32
C ASN A 159 1.63 -10.60 -30.02
N GLU A 160 1.31 -9.32 -29.76
CA GLU A 160 0.32 -8.56 -30.53
C GLU A 160 0.88 -8.05 -31.88
N GLY A 161 2.15 -8.28 -32.19
CA GLY A 161 2.82 -7.89 -33.44
C GLY A 161 2.99 -9.02 -34.46
N ILE A 162 2.37 -10.21 -34.23
CA ILE A 162 2.26 -11.32 -35.17
C ILE A 162 0.78 -11.57 -35.42
#